data_6d74a8e8dc0ba79558f55f7df593406a
#
_entry.id   6d74a8e8dc0ba79558f55f7df593406a
#
_cell.length_a   1.000
_cell.length_b   1.000
_cell.length_c   1.000
_cell.angle_alpha   90.00
_cell.angle_beta   90.00
_cell.angle_gamma   90.00
#
_symmetry.space_group_name_H-M   'P 1'
#
loop_
_entity.id
_entity.type
_entity.pdbx_description
1 polymer ?
#
loop_
_entity_poly.entity_id
_entity_poly.type
_entity_poly.pdbx_seq_one_letter_code
_entity_poly.pdbx_strand_id
1 'polypeptide(L)'
;MHQLIGKKKSLILYFFFLVALSTTTNKTLYKTENLFQIDNINITGIPLDNIEGLNDELYKTIEKNIFFLKKEVLKNSISEFNIVEKYSVKKIYPRELNINIKPTKFIAKISNKDDVLVGSNGKLISNKDFKKKLPSIFGKFNSNKFLELKIHLERSGFNSEDLKSLIYFSSGRWDIL
;
A
#
# COMPACT_ATOMS: atom_id res chain seq x y z
N MET A 1 9.46 -63.72 -23.86
CA MET A 1 10.44 -63.68 -22.72
C MET A 1 10.65 -62.27 -22.28
N HIS A 2 9.88 -61.79 -21.30
CA HIS A 2 10.12 -60.47 -20.70
C HIS A 2 11.14 -60.63 -19.59
N GLN A 3 12.36 -60.19 -19.82
CA GLN A 3 13.34 -60.07 -18.74
C GLN A 3 12.92 -58.95 -17.81
N LEU A 4 12.51 -59.32 -16.60
CA LEU A 4 12.32 -58.39 -15.48
C LEU A 4 13.67 -57.71 -15.14
N ILE A 5 13.83 -56.49 -15.58
CA ILE A 5 14.97 -55.65 -15.16
C ILE A 5 14.91 -55.56 -13.65
N GLY A 6 15.91 -56.15 -12.98
CA GLY A 6 15.94 -56.17 -11.50
C GLY A 6 15.77 -54.76 -10.94
N LYS A 7 14.96 -54.61 -9.87
CA LYS A 7 14.60 -53.33 -9.25
C LYS A 7 15.80 -52.35 -9.06
N LYS A 8 16.98 -52.90 -8.77
CA LYS A 8 18.22 -52.09 -8.65
C LYS A 8 18.68 -51.47 -9.98
N LYS A 9 18.59 -52.23 -11.11
CA LYS A 9 18.93 -51.71 -12.45
C LYS A 9 17.95 -50.67 -12.93
N SER A 10 16.65 -50.83 -12.61
CA SER A 10 15.62 -49.83 -12.89
C SER A 10 15.86 -48.53 -12.14
N LEU A 11 16.26 -48.59 -10.86
CA LEU A 11 16.55 -47.45 -10.04
C LEU A 11 17.77 -46.65 -10.53
N ILE A 12 18.80 -47.36 -11.01
CA ILE A 12 19.98 -46.74 -11.63
C ILE A 12 19.59 -46.05 -12.94
N LEU A 13 18.70 -46.65 -13.74
CA LEU A 13 18.21 -46.08 -14.99
C LEU A 13 17.44 -44.78 -14.71
N TYR A 14 16.54 -44.76 -13.71
CA TYR A 14 15.81 -43.58 -13.32
C TYR A 14 16.74 -42.47 -12.82
N PHE A 15 17.75 -42.82 -12.02
CA PHE A 15 18.73 -41.86 -11.55
C PHE A 15 19.55 -41.25 -12.69
N PHE A 16 19.98 -42.08 -13.64
CA PHE A 16 20.68 -41.60 -14.84
C PHE A 16 19.80 -40.70 -15.72
N PHE A 17 18.52 -41.03 -15.85
CA PHE A 17 17.56 -40.20 -16.58
C PHE A 17 17.33 -38.86 -15.88
N LEU A 18 17.25 -38.85 -14.55
CA LEU A 18 17.10 -37.64 -13.74
C LEU A 18 18.33 -36.73 -13.86
N VAL A 19 19.54 -37.32 -13.82
CA VAL A 19 20.79 -36.59 -14.05
C VAL A 19 20.85 -36.04 -15.47
N ALA A 20 20.49 -36.81 -16.47
CA ALA A 20 20.44 -36.37 -17.88
C ALA A 20 19.45 -35.20 -18.08
N LEU A 21 18.30 -35.23 -17.43
CA LEU A 21 17.33 -34.13 -17.45
C LEU A 21 17.86 -32.88 -16.72
N SER A 22 18.61 -33.04 -15.64
CA SER A 22 19.20 -31.92 -14.88
C SER A 22 20.38 -31.27 -15.60
N THR A 23 21.06 -31.98 -16.51
CA THR A 23 22.21 -31.43 -17.26
C THR A 23 21.84 -30.76 -18.57
N THR A 24 20.58 -30.82 -19.00
CA THR A 24 20.11 -30.07 -20.18
C THR A 24 20.02 -28.59 -19.82
N THR A 25 21.16 -27.93 -19.66
CA THR A 25 21.26 -26.48 -19.56
C THR A 25 21.02 -25.88 -20.95
N ASN A 26 19.75 -25.80 -21.36
CA ASN A 26 19.38 -25.04 -22.52
C ASN A 26 19.65 -23.56 -22.20
N LYS A 27 20.50 -22.91 -23.01
CA LYS A 27 20.77 -21.45 -22.89
C LYS A 27 19.49 -20.60 -22.98
N THR A 28 18.40 -21.15 -23.46
CA THR A 28 17.06 -20.55 -23.44
C THR A 28 16.47 -20.44 -22.05
N LEU A 29 16.90 -21.23 -21.05
CA LEU A 29 16.44 -21.12 -19.67
C LEU A 29 16.98 -19.88 -18.96
N TYR A 30 18.11 -19.32 -19.39
CA TYR A 30 18.63 -18.06 -18.85
C TYR A 30 17.79 -16.83 -19.25
N LYS A 31 16.88 -16.97 -20.21
CA LYS A 31 15.90 -15.93 -20.58
C LYS A 31 14.71 -15.89 -19.60
N THR A 32 14.64 -16.84 -18.66
CA THR A 32 13.58 -16.94 -17.65
C THR A 32 13.73 -15.93 -16.51
N GLU A 33 14.84 -15.21 -16.39
CA GLU A 33 15.00 -14.15 -15.40
C GLU A 33 13.91 -13.07 -15.51
N ASN A 34 13.35 -12.88 -16.70
CA ASN A 34 12.30 -11.91 -16.95
C ASN A 34 10.87 -12.47 -16.81
N LEU A 35 10.68 -13.78 -16.63
CA LEU A 35 9.32 -14.37 -16.57
C LEU A 35 8.52 -13.89 -15.37
N PHE A 36 9.19 -13.52 -14.29
CA PHE A 36 8.58 -13.09 -13.03
C PHE A 36 8.87 -11.63 -12.71
N GLN A 37 9.36 -10.90 -13.70
CA GLN A 37 9.57 -9.47 -13.55
C GLN A 37 8.20 -8.77 -13.54
N ILE A 38 8.00 -7.88 -12.58
CA ILE A 38 6.79 -7.07 -12.49
C ILE A 38 6.81 -6.04 -13.62
N ASP A 39 5.89 -6.17 -14.55
CA ASP A 39 5.75 -5.25 -15.69
C ASP A 39 4.55 -4.32 -15.52
N ASN A 40 3.55 -4.78 -14.78
CA ASN A 40 2.31 -4.03 -14.62
C ASN A 40 1.95 -3.87 -13.15
N ILE A 41 1.80 -2.62 -12.73
CA ILE A 41 1.29 -2.25 -11.40
C ILE A 41 -0.04 -1.54 -11.63
N ASN A 42 -1.13 -2.20 -11.24
CA ASN A 42 -2.46 -1.65 -11.34
C ASN A 42 -2.90 -1.11 -9.98
N ILE A 43 -3.07 0.21 -9.89
CA ILE A 43 -3.52 0.90 -8.68
C ILE A 43 -4.97 1.31 -8.85
N THR A 44 -5.80 0.98 -7.87
CA THR A 44 -7.23 1.32 -7.85
C THR A 44 -7.62 1.96 -6.52
N GLY A 45 -8.73 2.70 -6.52
CA GLY A 45 -9.35 3.24 -5.30
C GLY A 45 -8.94 4.66 -4.91
N ILE A 46 -8.01 5.30 -5.62
CA ILE A 46 -7.67 6.72 -5.42
C ILE A 46 -7.86 7.51 -6.72
N PRO A 47 -8.03 8.86 -6.64
CA PRO A 47 -8.09 9.72 -7.81
C PRO A 47 -6.81 9.65 -8.65
N LEU A 48 -6.95 9.82 -9.97
CA LEU A 48 -5.87 9.70 -10.96
C LEU A 48 -4.67 10.62 -10.65
N ASP A 49 -4.93 11.85 -10.22
CA ASP A 49 -3.89 12.84 -9.89
C ASP A 49 -2.92 12.39 -8.79
N ASN A 50 -3.35 11.45 -7.94
CA ASN A 50 -2.52 10.88 -6.87
C ASN A 50 -1.87 9.55 -7.27
N ILE A 51 -2.26 8.97 -8.40
CA ILE A 51 -1.76 7.66 -8.87
C ILE A 51 -0.38 7.79 -9.48
N GLU A 52 -0.10 8.85 -10.25
CA GLU A 52 1.16 8.99 -10.98
C GLU A 52 2.36 8.99 -10.03
N GLY A 53 2.35 9.85 -9.01
CA GLY A 53 3.44 9.90 -8.04
C GLY A 53 3.64 8.58 -7.27
N LEU A 54 2.56 7.88 -6.94
CA LEU A 54 2.62 6.58 -6.29
C LEU A 54 3.14 5.49 -7.22
N ASN A 55 2.73 5.49 -8.48
CA ASN A 55 3.24 4.57 -9.49
C ASN A 55 4.75 4.72 -9.66
N ASP A 56 5.22 5.95 -9.87
CA ASP A 56 6.64 6.24 -10.07
C ASP A 56 7.48 5.77 -8.88
N GLU A 57 7.01 6.00 -7.66
CA GLU A 57 7.69 5.56 -6.45
C GLU A 57 7.72 4.04 -6.35
N LEU A 58 6.61 3.38 -6.62
CA LEU A 58 6.53 1.91 -6.60
C LEU A 58 7.44 1.29 -7.67
N TYR A 59 7.46 1.80 -8.89
CA TYR A 59 8.35 1.30 -9.95
C TYR A 59 9.84 1.49 -9.62
N LYS A 60 10.20 2.53 -8.86
CA LYS A 60 11.58 2.76 -8.42
C LYS A 60 12.00 1.83 -7.28
N THR A 61 11.07 1.57 -6.36
CA THR A 61 11.38 0.94 -5.05
C THR A 61 11.15 -0.56 -5.08
N ILE A 62 10.25 -1.06 -5.93
CA ILE A 62 9.90 -2.47 -5.98
C ILE A 62 10.99 -3.28 -6.66
N GLU A 63 11.44 -4.33 -5.99
CA GLU A 63 12.28 -5.37 -6.60
C GLU A 63 11.55 -5.92 -7.84
N LYS A 64 12.29 -6.02 -8.94
CA LYS A 64 11.71 -6.40 -10.24
C LYS A 64 11.03 -7.76 -10.24
N ASN A 65 11.37 -8.66 -9.32
CA ASN A 65 10.83 -10.02 -9.31
C ASN A 65 9.68 -10.15 -8.29
N ILE A 66 8.51 -10.58 -8.79
CA ILE A 66 7.28 -10.70 -7.99
C ILE A 66 7.39 -11.70 -6.82
N PHE A 67 8.23 -12.75 -6.94
CA PHE A 67 8.41 -13.73 -5.86
C PHE A 67 9.19 -13.15 -4.70
N PHE A 68 10.22 -12.35 -4.98
CA PHE A 68 11.10 -11.76 -3.95
C PHE A 68 10.56 -10.47 -3.38
N LEU A 69 9.45 -9.95 -3.93
CA LEU A 69 8.81 -8.73 -3.43
C LEU A 69 8.38 -8.89 -1.97
N LYS A 70 9.05 -8.17 -1.08
CA LYS A 70 8.80 -8.16 0.36
C LYS A 70 7.65 -7.23 0.70
N LYS A 71 6.82 -7.66 1.66
CA LYS A 71 5.68 -6.87 2.14
C LYS A 71 6.12 -5.55 2.78
N GLU A 72 7.26 -5.54 3.45
CA GLU A 72 7.83 -4.38 4.12
C GLU A 72 8.18 -3.26 3.14
N VAL A 73 8.75 -3.61 1.99
CA VAL A 73 9.08 -2.65 0.92
C VAL A 73 7.81 -1.96 0.44
N LEU A 74 6.79 -2.72 0.10
CA LEU A 74 5.49 -2.18 -0.30
C LEU A 74 4.85 -1.30 0.77
N LYS A 75 4.91 -1.75 2.03
CA LYS A 75 4.38 -1.00 3.16
C LYS A 75 5.04 0.36 3.28
N ASN A 76 6.37 0.40 3.20
CA ASN A 76 7.13 1.65 3.33
C ASN A 76 6.75 2.62 2.20
N SER A 77 6.87 2.19 0.95
CA SER A 77 6.54 3.03 -0.21
C SER A 77 5.09 3.54 -0.18
N ILE A 78 4.11 2.68 0.12
CA ILE A 78 2.70 3.10 0.15
C ILE A 78 2.40 4.01 1.34
N SER A 79 3.05 3.79 2.50
CA SER A 79 2.79 4.57 3.72
C SER A 79 3.34 5.99 3.67
N GLU A 80 4.23 6.32 2.73
CA GLU A 80 4.71 7.69 2.49
C GLU A 80 3.60 8.59 1.93
N PHE A 81 2.61 8.00 1.27
CA PHE A 81 1.48 8.75 0.74
C PHE A 81 0.42 9.00 1.81
N ASN A 82 0.33 10.23 2.26
CA ASN A 82 -0.56 10.64 3.34
C ASN A 82 -2.05 10.39 3.06
N ILE A 83 -2.43 10.35 1.77
CA ILE A 83 -3.81 10.09 1.36
C ILE A 83 -4.24 8.64 1.60
N VAL A 84 -3.31 7.73 1.83
CA VAL A 84 -3.62 6.31 2.02
C VAL A 84 -4.08 6.05 3.45
N GLU A 85 -5.32 5.60 3.61
CA GLU A 85 -5.88 5.09 4.88
C GLU A 85 -5.56 3.61 5.06
N LYS A 86 -5.91 2.82 4.06
CA LYS A 86 -5.67 1.37 4.03
C LYS A 86 -5.32 0.95 2.61
N TYR A 87 -4.64 -0.16 2.50
CA TYR A 87 -4.36 -0.75 1.20
C TYR A 87 -4.40 -2.28 1.27
N SER A 88 -4.63 -2.90 0.14
CA SER A 88 -4.47 -4.34 -0.06
C SER A 88 -3.67 -4.60 -1.33
N VAL A 89 -2.81 -5.60 -1.30
CA VAL A 89 -1.96 -5.98 -2.42
C VAL A 89 -2.23 -7.41 -2.80
N LYS A 90 -2.45 -7.64 -4.10
CA LYS A 90 -2.63 -8.97 -4.69
C LYS A 90 -1.59 -9.16 -5.78
N LYS A 91 -0.74 -10.17 -5.63
CA LYS A 91 0.17 -10.62 -6.68
C LYS A 91 -0.61 -11.45 -7.69
N ILE A 92 -0.56 -11.07 -8.96
CA ILE A 92 -1.14 -11.83 -10.07
C ILE A 92 0.03 -12.35 -10.89
N TYR A 93 0.31 -13.61 -10.70
CA TYR A 93 1.40 -14.26 -11.41
C TYR A 93 1.11 -14.38 -12.91
N PRO A 94 2.14 -14.26 -13.77
CA PRO A 94 3.55 -14.18 -13.38
C PRO A 94 4.10 -12.76 -13.16
N ARG A 95 3.42 -11.66 -13.56
CA ARG A 95 4.06 -10.35 -13.79
C ARG A 95 3.26 -9.14 -13.32
N GLU A 96 2.10 -9.33 -12.69
CA GLU A 96 1.20 -8.22 -12.36
C GLU A 96 1.03 -8.06 -10.86
N LEU A 97 0.95 -6.80 -10.42
CA LEU A 97 0.69 -6.41 -9.04
C LEU A 97 -0.56 -5.53 -9.00
N ASN A 98 -1.61 -6.00 -8.32
CA ASN A 98 -2.80 -5.21 -8.08
C ASN A 98 -2.78 -4.62 -6.68
N ILE A 99 -2.84 -3.29 -6.60
CA ILE A 99 -2.87 -2.53 -5.35
C ILE A 99 -4.20 -1.81 -5.27
N ASN A 100 -5.02 -2.20 -4.31
CA ASN A 100 -6.27 -1.49 -4.03
C ASN A 100 -6.05 -0.58 -2.81
N ILE A 101 -6.28 0.72 -2.99
CA ILE A 101 -6.08 1.74 -1.97
C ILE A 101 -7.42 2.28 -1.54
N LYS A 102 -7.63 2.33 -0.23
CA LYS A 102 -8.74 3.07 0.36
C LYS A 102 -8.19 4.44 0.81
N PRO A 103 -8.63 5.55 0.18
CA PRO A 103 -8.18 6.87 0.58
C PRO A 103 -8.75 7.25 1.95
N THR A 104 -8.03 8.09 2.65
CA THR A 104 -8.48 8.69 3.91
C THR A 104 -9.68 9.62 3.67
N LYS A 105 -10.56 9.70 4.63
CA LYS A 105 -11.65 10.69 4.63
C LYS A 105 -11.11 11.98 5.21
N PHE A 106 -11.38 13.11 4.57
CA PHE A 106 -11.07 14.41 5.14
C PHE A 106 -12.09 14.76 6.21
N ILE A 107 -11.61 15.12 7.40
CA ILE A 107 -12.45 15.35 8.59
C ILE A 107 -12.32 16.75 9.17
N ALA A 108 -11.27 17.48 8.81
CA ALA A 108 -11.10 18.87 9.19
C ALA A 108 -10.17 19.60 8.22
N LYS A 109 -10.12 20.92 8.28
CA LYS A 109 -9.16 21.77 7.58
C LYS A 109 -8.34 22.58 8.59
N ILE A 110 -7.11 22.93 8.26
CA ILE A 110 -6.27 23.79 9.11
C ILE A 110 -6.57 25.24 8.78
N SER A 111 -7.00 26.01 9.78
CA SER A 111 -7.45 27.40 9.58
C SER A 111 -6.40 28.33 8.96
N ASN A 112 -5.10 28.12 9.26
CA ASN A 112 -4.02 28.96 8.75
C ASN A 112 -3.44 28.51 7.40
N LYS A 113 -4.00 27.42 6.83
CA LYS A 113 -3.55 26.83 5.57
C LYS A 113 -4.77 26.26 4.84
N ASP A 114 -5.41 27.10 4.05
CA ASP A 114 -6.67 26.75 3.39
C ASP A 114 -6.63 25.48 2.53
N ASP A 115 -5.43 25.15 2.03
CA ASP A 115 -5.21 23.97 1.19
C ASP A 115 -4.85 22.70 1.98
N VAL A 116 -4.71 22.77 3.33
CA VAL A 116 -4.27 21.63 4.13
C VAL A 116 -5.43 21.03 4.90
N LEU A 117 -5.72 19.79 4.58
CA LEU A 117 -6.79 18.99 5.17
C LEU A 117 -6.22 17.96 6.14
N VAL A 118 -7.02 17.58 7.11
CA VAL A 118 -6.70 16.53 8.07
C VAL A 118 -7.48 15.28 7.68
N GLY A 119 -6.76 14.20 7.43
CA GLY A 119 -7.34 12.90 7.14
C GLY A 119 -7.82 12.17 8.39
N SER A 120 -8.72 11.21 8.23
CA SER A 120 -9.17 10.31 9.29
C SER A 120 -8.04 9.43 9.86
N ASN A 121 -6.94 9.29 9.10
CA ASN A 121 -5.68 8.68 9.53
C ASN A 121 -4.77 9.61 10.33
N GLY A 122 -5.20 10.85 10.60
CA GLY A 122 -4.44 11.88 11.31
C GLY A 122 -3.34 12.56 10.50
N LYS A 123 -3.16 12.20 9.23
CA LYS A 123 -2.15 12.81 8.36
C LYS A 123 -2.66 14.09 7.71
N LEU A 124 -1.74 15.01 7.43
CA LEU A 124 -2.03 16.25 6.73
C LEU A 124 -1.86 16.05 5.23
N ILE A 125 -2.85 16.52 4.47
CA ILE A 125 -2.89 16.33 3.02
C ILE A 125 -3.19 17.67 2.36
N SER A 126 -2.35 18.09 1.43
CA SER A 126 -2.62 19.28 0.63
C SER A 126 -3.59 18.93 -0.49
N ASN A 127 -4.73 19.63 -0.53
CA ASN A 127 -5.72 19.47 -1.59
C ASN A 127 -6.43 20.81 -1.84
N LYS A 128 -6.04 21.50 -2.91
CA LYS A 128 -6.58 22.81 -3.31
C LYS A 128 -8.00 22.74 -3.85
N ASP A 129 -8.37 21.60 -4.42
CA ASP A 129 -9.64 21.44 -5.13
C ASP A 129 -10.77 20.94 -4.24
N PHE A 130 -10.50 20.73 -2.96
CA PHE A 130 -11.50 20.22 -2.03
C PHE A 130 -12.51 21.30 -1.64
N LYS A 131 -13.76 21.12 -2.07
CA LYS A 131 -14.84 22.12 -1.91
C LYS A 131 -15.86 21.81 -0.80
N LYS A 132 -15.77 20.65 -0.15
CA LYS A 132 -16.74 20.31 0.91
C LYS A 132 -16.46 21.12 2.18
N LYS A 133 -17.54 21.49 2.87
CA LYS A 133 -17.46 22.17 4.15
C LYS A 133 -16.94 21.22 5.22
N LEU A 134 -15.85 21.60 5.89
CA LEU A 134 -15.23 20.86 6.97
C LEU A 134 -15.01 21.79 8.16
N PRO A 135 -14.99 21.28 9.40
CA PRO A 135 -14.62 22.06 10.57
C PRO A 135 -13.17 22.57 10.46
N SER A 136 -12.95 23.79 10.92
CA SER A 136 -11.62 24.41 10.90
C SER A 136 -10.89 24.16 12.22
N ILE A 137 -9.64 23.74 12.15
CA ILE A 137 -8.78 23.56 13.35
C ILE A 137 -7.86 24.75 13.49
N PHE A 138 -7.89 25.34 14.68
CA PHE A 138 -7.03 26.45 15.12
C PHE A 138 -6.00 25.95 16.14
N GLY A 139 -4.83 26.55 16.15
CA GLY A 139 -3.75 26.23 17.09
C GLY A 139 -2.72 25.25 16.55
N LYS A 140 -1.65 25.08 17.34
CA LYS A 140 -0.55 24.14 17.01
C LYS A 140 -0.82 22.77 17.65
N PHE A 141 -1.54 21.92 16.96
CA PHE A 141 -1.82 20.54 17.39
C PHE A 141 -0.91 19.53 16.72
N ASN A 142 -0.81 18.33 17.29
CA ASN A 142 -0.25 17.18 16.60
C ASN A 142 -1.35 16.16 16.25
N SER A 143 -1.05 15.32 15.26
CA SER A 143 -2.02 14.35 14.76
C SER A 143 -2.51 13.37 15.82
N ASN A 144 -1.66 12.99 16.79
CA ASN A 144 -2.05 12.03 17.83
C ASN A 144 -3.10 12.64 18.77
N LYS A 145 -2.92 13.89 19.17
CA LYS A 145 -3.91 14.62 20.00
C LYS A 145 -5.24 14.80 19.30
N PHE A 146 -5.19 15.03 18.00
CA PHE A 146 -6.41 15.12 17.20
C PHE A 146 -7.11 13.75 17.06
N LEU A 147 -6.36 12.67 16.89
CA LEU A 147 -6.95 11.31 16.85
C LEU A 147 -7.56 10.91 18.18
N GLU A 148 -6.93 11.25 19.31
CA GLU A 148 -7.49 11.07 20.64
C GLU A 148 -8.85 11.79 20.77
N LEU A 149 -8.90 13.09 20.41
CA LEU A 149 -10.14 13.85 20.39
C LEU A 149 -11.21 13.20 19.53
N LYS A 150 -10.85 12.78 18.31
CA LYS A 150 -11.76 12.13 17.38
C LYS A 150 -12.40 10.88 18.00
N ILE A 151 -11.60 10.02 18.64
CA ILE A 151 -12.10 8.83 19.32
C ILE A 151 -13.10 9.19 20.44
N HIS A 152 -12.80 10.24 21.21
CA HIS A 152 -13.72 10.71 22.26
C HIS A 152 -15.03 11.26 21.69
N LEU A 153 -14.98 12.03 20.62
CA LEU A 153 -16.16 12.55 19.94
C LEU A 153 -17.06 11.43 19.40
N GLU A 154 -16.46 10.44 18.71
CA GLU A 154 -17.20 9.31 18.17
C GLU A 154 -17.88 8.48 19.27
N ARG A 155 -17.20 8.27 20.41
CA ARG A 155 -17.77 7.56 21.57
C ARG A 155 -18.89 8.32 22.25
N SER A 156 -18.84 9.65 22.21
CA SER A 156 -19.87 10.52 22.80
C SER A 156 -21.08 10.73 21.87
N GLY A 157 -21.08 10.09 20.70
CA GLY A 157 -22.17 10.23 19.73
C GLY A 157 -22.17 11.54 18.95
N PHE A 158 -21.13 12.36 19.05
CA PHE A 158 -21.00 13.57 18.26
C PHE A 158 -20.75 13.23 16.79
N ASN A 159 -21.52 13.83 15.91
CA ASN A 159 -21.27 13.76 14.48
C ASN A 159 -20.24 14.85 14.10
N SER A 160 -19.17 14.45 13.43
CA SER A 160 -18.14 15.38 12.93
C SER A 160 -18.72 16.43 11.95
N GLU A 161 -19.85 16.17 11.35
CA GLU A 161 -20.53 17.09 10.43
C GLU A 161 -21.16 18.29 11.15
N ASP A 162 -21.46 18.17 12.44
CA ASP A 162 -22.08 19.22 13.26
C ASP A 162 -21.03 20.20 13.80
N LEU A 163 -19.75 19.86 13.69
CA LEU A 163 -18.66 20.70 14.18
C LEU A 163 -18.39 21.85 13.21
N LYS A 164 -18.26 23.07 13.75
CA LYS A 164 -17.88 24.27 12.96
C LYS A 164 -16.40 24.56 13.07
N SER A 165 -15.86 24.53 14.29
CA SER A 165 -14.45 24.77 14.54
C SER A 165 -13.95 24.07 15.81
N LEU A 166 -12.64 23.83 15.84
CA LEU A 166 -11.90 23.18 16.91
C LEU A 166 -10.71 24.06 17.25
N ILE A 167 -10.52 24.39 18.52
CA ILE A 167 -9.39 25.20 18.97
C ILE A 167 -8.54 24.37 19.90
N TYR A 168 -7.28 24.16 19.52
CA TYR A 168 -6.30 23.47 20.35
C TYR A 168 -5.41 24.46 21.09
N PHE A 169 -5.33 24.33 22.39
CA PHE A 169 -4.49 25.16 23.24
C PHE A 169 -3.18 24.43 23.61
N SER A 170 -2.14 25.22 23.92
CA SER A 170 -0.85 24.66 24.34
C SER A 170 -0.93 23.88 25.67
N SER A 171 -1.97 24.10 26.48
CA SER A 171 -2.30 23.28 27.65
C SER A 171 -2.79 21.86 27.34
N GLY A 172 -3.01 21.54 26.08
CA GLY A 172 -3.57 20.24 25.66
C GLY A 172 -5.10 20.18 25.61
N ARG A 173 -5.77 21.32 25.93
CA ARG A 173 -7.23 21.42 25.90
C ARG A 173 -7.74 21.66 24.48
N TRP A 174 -8.90 21.10 24.18
CA TRP A 174 -9.68 21.38 22.98
C TRP A 174 -10.97 22.11 23.35
N ASP A 175 -11.26 23.20 22.64
CA ASP A 175 -12.57 23.82 22.64
C ASP A 175 -13.26 23.50 21.32
N ILE A 176 -14.55 23.15 21.41
CA ILE A 176 -15.38 22.70 20.29
C ILE A 176 -16.50 23.72 20.10
N LEU A 177 -16.69 24.21 18.87
CA LEU A 177 -17.68 25.21 18.50
C LEU A 177 -18.57 24.71 17.37
#